data_0020f8c188bd7573f6bec6a7aaf3614e
#
_entry.id   0020f8c188bd7573f6bec6a7aaf3614e
#
_cell.length_a   1.000
_cell.length_b   1.000
_cell.length_c   1.000
_cell.angle_alpha   90.00
_cell.angle_beta   90.00
_cell.angle_gamma   90.00
#
_symmetry.space_group_name_H-M   'P 1'
#
loop_
_entity.id
_entity.type
_entity.pdbx_description
1 polymer ?
#
loop_
_entity_poly.entity_id
_entity_poly.type
_entity_poly.pdbx_seq_one_letter_code
_entity_poly.pdbx_strand_id
1 'polypeptide(L)'
;MSCILNIDTSTNVCSVAVSQDGTCIFDKQDTLDPKHREKLGTFVDEALAFIDNNNLPLDAVAVSGGPGSYTGLRVGVSMAKGICYGRGVKLLAVPTLELLAVPVLLHHEEIEENALLVPMIDARRMEVYSAVYDRALKEVRGIQADVVDKNTYKEYLDRGPVYFFGNGAEKCMEIINHPNAHLIKGIDALAKNMFPLAEKRIAQEKFEDVAYFVPFYLKDFVAKQAKPLL
;
A
#
# COMPACT_ATOMS: atom_id res chain seq x y z
N MET A 1 -14.43 -13.91 -13.19
CA MET A 1 -15.13 -13.02 -12.25
C MET A 1 -14.61 -13.37 -10.88
N SER A 2 -13.90 -12.45 -10.21
CA SER A 2 -13.28 -12.73 -8.90
C SER A 2 -13.85 -11.82 -7.83
N CYS A 3 -14.18 -12.38 -6.67
CA CYS A 3 -14.51 -11.67 -5.45
C CYS A 3 -13.29 -11.68 -4.53
N ILE A 4 -12.77 -10.51 -4.18
CA ILE A 4 -11.55 -10.37 -3.42
C ILE A 4 -11.80 -9.52 -2.19
N LEU A 5 -11.41 -10.03 -1.01
CA LEU A 5 -11.30 -9.22 0.21
C LEU A 5 -9.92 -8.55 0.23
N ASN A 6 -9.90 -7.22 0.27
CA ASN A 6 -8.67 -6.42 0.26
C ASN A 6 -8.43 -5.82 1.65
N ILE A 7 -7.21 -5.90 2.17
CA ILE A 7 -6.82 -5.42 3.50
C ILE A 7 -5.56 -4.57 3.40
N ASP A 8 -5.61 -3.33 3.90
CA ASP A 8 -4.43 -2.50 4.09
C ASP A 8 -4.29 -2.01 5.54
N THR A 9 -3.08 -2.18 6.06
CA THR A 9 -2.66 -1.70 7.38
C THR A 9 -1.20 -1.23 7.34
N SER A 10 -0.69 -0.99 6.14
CA SER A 10 0.74 -0.71 5.89
C SER A 10 1.18 0.69 6.33
N THR A 11 0.24 1.61 6.47
CA THR A 11 0.51 3.02 6.86
C THR A 11 -0.22 3.41 8.15
N ASN A 12 -0.56 4.69 8.28
CA ASN A 12 -1.38 5.19 9.39
C ASN A 12 -2.89 4.98 9.15
N VAL A 13 -3.27 4.48 8.01
CA VAL A 13 -4.66 4.14 7.68
C VAL A 13 -4.87 2.65 7.90
N CYS A 14 -6.05 2.29 8.40
CA CYS A 14 -6.56 0.92 8.40
C CYS A 14 -7.75 0.87 7.45
N SER A 15 -7.72 0.00 6.46
CA SER A 15 -8.80 -0.11 5.49
C SER A 15 -9.05 -1.55 5.07
N VAL A 16 -10.32 -1.84 4.77
CA VAL A 16 -10.82 -3.12 4.26
C VAL A 16 -11.79 -2.82 3.13
N ALA A 17 -11.72 -3.58 2.06
CA ALA A 17 -12.65 -3.44 0.94
C ALA A 17 -12.98 -4.81 0.34
N VAL A 18 -14.16 -4.92 -0.27
CA VAL A 18 -14.51 -6.05 -1.13
C VAL A 18 -14.57 -5.55 -2.55
N SER A 19 -13.88 -6.22 -3.44
CA SER A 19 -13.97 -5.97 -4.87
C SER A 19 -14.53 -7.18 -5.60
N GLN A 20 -15.33 -6.92 -6.62
CA GLN A 20 -15.87 -7.92 -7.52
C GLN A 20 -15.74 -7.43 -8.95
N ASP A 21 -15.16 -8.27 -9.80
CA ASP A 21 -15.05 -8.01 -11.25
C ASP A 21 -14.44 -6.63 -11.59
N GLY A 22 -13.36 -6.27 -10.89
CA GLY A 22 -12.67 -5.00 -11.13
C GLY A 22 -13.38 -3.77 -10.57
N THR A 23 -14.33 -3.94 -9.65
CA THR A 23 -15.06 -2.84 -9.01
C THR A 23 -15.07 -3.02 -7.49
N CYS A 24 -14.83 -1.94 -6.75
CA CYS A 24 -14.99 -1.94 -5.30
C CYS A 24 -16.49 -1.83 -4.97
N ILE A 25 -17.04 -2.84 -4.25
CA ILE A 25 -18.47 -2.94 -3.91
C ILE A 25 -18.75 -2.74 -2.42
N PHE A 26 -17.72 -2.73 -1.60
CA PHE A 26 -17.78 -2.44 -0.16
C PHE A 26 -16.44 -1.85 0.27
N ASP A 27 -16.45 -0.81 1.10
CA ASP A 27 -15.22 -0.29 1.72
C ASP A 27 -15.46 0.27 3.11
N LYS A 28 -14.47 0.11 3.97
CA LYS A 28 -14.35 0.71 5.30
C LYS A 28 -12.93 1.20 5.50
N GLN A 29 -12.79 2.38 6.08
CA GLN A 29 -11.48 2.95 6.39
C GLN A 29 -11.53 3.80 7.66
N ASP A 30 -10.41 3.86 8.36
CA ASP A 30 -10.19 4.77 9.48
C ASP A 30 -8.81 5.42 9.37
N THR A 31 -8.82 6.76 9.38
CA THR A 31 -7.63 7.60 9.25
C THR A 31 -7.38 8.47 10.47
N LEU A 32 -8.31 8.50 11.44
CA LEU A 32 -8.37 9.55 12.46
C LEU A 32 -7.86 9.09 13.84
N ASP A 33 -7.84 7.79 14.14
CA ASP A 33 -7.50 7.27 15.46
C ASP A 33 -6.12 6.62 15.48
N PRO A 34 -5.20 6.97 16.38
CA PRO A 34 -3.95 6.23 16.61
C PRO A 34 -4.16 4.74 16.91
N LYS A 35 -5.37 4.36 17.36
CA LYS A 35 -5.79 2.98 17.61
C LYS A 35 -6.56 2.36 16.44
N HIS A 36 -6.53 2.97 15.26
CA HIS A 36 -7.26 2.50 14.07
C HIS A 36 -7.07 1.01 13.77
N ARG A 37 -5.93 0.42 14.14
CA ARG A 37 -5.67 -1.03 13.96
C ARG A 37 -6.56 -1.93 14.82
N GLU A 38 -7.12 -1.42 15.92
CA GLU A 38 -8.08 -2.15 16.76
C GLU A 38 -9.40 -2.37 16.01
N LYS A 39 -9.69 -1.54 14.99
CA LYS A 39 -10.90 -1.64 14.17
C LYS A 39 -10.79 -2.64 13.03
N LEU A 40 -9.60 -3.16 12.72
CA LEU A 40 -9.43 -4.11 11.62
C LEU A 40 -10.35 -5.32 11.75
N GLY A 41 -10.46 -5.90 12.95
CA GLY A 41 -11.35 -7.04 13.20
C GLY A 41 -12.80 -6.72 12.85
N THR A 42 -13.31 -5.58 13.32
CA THR A 42 -14.69 -5.13 13.03
C THR A 42 -14.90 -4.91 11.53
N PHE A 43 -13.96 -4.25 10.85
CA PHE A 43 -14.09 -4.01 9.40
C PHE A 43 -14.05 -5.30 8.60
N VAL A 44 -13.21 -6.25 8.99
CA VAL A 44 -13.15 -7.58 8.37
C VAL A 44 -14.45 -8.35 8.62
N ASP A 45 -14.98 -8.34 9.85
CA ASP A 45 -16.25 -9.02 10.16
C ASP A 45 -17.41 -8.44 9.33
N GLU A 46 -17.49 -7.09 9.21
CA GLU A 46 -18.49 -6.44 8.38
C GLU A 46 -18.34 -6.80 6.88
N ALA A 47 -17.09 -6.86 6.38
CA ALA A 47 -16.80 -7.24 5.00
C ALA A 47 -17.18 -8.71 4.71
N LEU A 48 -16.82 -9.63 5.62
CA LEU A 48 -17.17 -11.04 5.49
C LEU A 48 -18.69 -11.26 5.58
N ALA A 49 -19.36 -10.55 6.51
CA ALA A 49 -20.84 -10.57 6.58
C ALA A 49 -21.48 -10.03 5.29
N PHE A 50 -20.90 -8.97 4.69
CA PHE A 50 -21.36 -8.46 3.40
C PHE A 50 -21.22 -9.52 2.29
N ILE A 51 -20.07 -10.21 2.21
CA ILE A 51 -19.81 -11.29 1.25
C ILE A 51 -20.84 -12.42 1.44
N ASP A 52 -21.02 -12.89 2.67
CA ASP A 52 -21.91 -14.03 2.99
C ASP A 52 -23.38 -13.69 2.74
N ASN A 53 -23.83 -12.50 3.15
CA ASN A 53 -25.22 -12.05 2.96
C ASN A 53 -25.60 -11.84 1.49
N ASN A 54 -24.63 -11.53 0.64
CA ASN A 54 -24.85 -11.36 -0.80
C ASN A 54 -24.51 -12.64 -1.60
N ASN A 55 -24.19 -13.75 -0.93
CA ASN A 55 -23.80 -15.03 -1.55
C ASN A 55 -22.66 -14.89 -2.55
N LEU A 56 -21.68 -14.03 -2.26
CA LEU A 56 -20.52 -13.84 -3.12
C LEU A 56 -19.52 -14.97 -2.91
N PRO A 57 -18.99 -15.59 -3.97
CA PRO A 57 -17.92 -16.58 -3.83
C PRO A 57 -16.59 -15.87 -3.57
N LEU A 58 -16.12 -15.89 -2.32
CA LEU A 58 -14.79 -15.33 -2.00
C LEU A 58 -13.70 -16.19 -2.64
N ASP A 59 -12.91 -15.62 -3.56
CA ASP A 59 -11.85 -16.35 -4.29
C ASP A 59 -10.47 -16.15 -3.66
N ALA A 60 -10.22 -14.93 -3.13
CA ALA A 60 -8.91 -14.60 -2.58
C ALA A 60 -9.02 -13.50 -1.50
N VAL A 61 -7.97 -13.41 -0.66
CA VAL A 61 -7.71 -12.27 0.19
C VAL A 61 -6.42 -11.59 -0.29
N ALA A 62 -6.49 -10.32 -0.60
CA ALA A 62 -5.35 -9.47 -0.94
C ALA A 62 -4.94 -8.63 0.27
N VAL A 63 -3.65 -8.53 0.54
CA VAL A 63 -3.11 -7.74 1.64
C VAL A 63 -1.87 -6.97 1.21
N SER A 64 -1.67 -5.77 1.77
CA SER A 64 -0.43 -5.03 1.58
C SER A 64 0.74 -5.82 2.12
N GLY A 65 1.66 -6.20 1.22
CA GLY A 65 2.84 -7.00 1.54
C GLY A 65 4.05 -6.18 2.02
N GLY A 66 3.97 -4.85 2.02
CA GLY A 66 5.05 -3.94 2.38
C GLY A 66 5.70 -3.22 1.19
N PRO A 67 6.64 -2.31 1.45
CA PRO A 67 7.09 -1.88 2.78
C PRO A 67 6.05 -1.03 3.53
N GLY A 68 6.29 -0.80 4.83
CA GLY A 68 5.39 0.02 5.63
C GLY A 68 5.58 -0.16 7.14
N SER A 69 4.54 0.16 7.90
CA SER A 69 4.51 -0.01 9.35
C SER A 69 4.72 -1.47 9.74
N TYR A 70 5.80 -1.76 10.47
CA TYR A 70 6.14 -3.11 10.93
C TYR A 70 4.97 -3.81 11.64
N THR A 71 4.37 -3.13 12.64
CA THR A 71 3.22 -3.67 13.39
C THR A 71 1.98 -3.79 12.49
N GLY A 72 1.74 -2.77 11.65
CA GLY A 72 0.60 -2.78 10.75
C GLY A 72 0.64 -3.95 9.78
N LEU A 73 1.75 -4.14 9.08
CA LEU A 73 1.94 -5.25 8.14
C LEU A 73 1.73 -6.63 8.82
N ARG A 74 2.25 -6.81 10.04
CA ARG A 74 2.04 -8.06 10.79
C ARG A 74 0.58 -8.33 11.10
N VAL A 75 -0.14 -7.29 11.55
CA VAL A 75 -1.56 -7.41 11.90
C VAL A 75 -2.38 -7.74 10.65
N GLY A 76 -2.20 -6.99 9.55
CA GLY A 76 -2.92 -7.22 8.30
C GLY A 76 -2.64 -8.59 7.70
N VAL A 77 -1.37 -8.98 7.60
CA VAL A 77 -0.98 -10.28 7.04
C VAL A 77 -1.46 -11.44 7.92
N SER A 78 -1.40 -11.31 9.27
CA SER A 78 -1.92 -12.36 10.15
C SER A 78 -3.44 -12.54 9.98
N MET A 79 -4.19 -11.44 9.85
CA MET A 79 -5.62 -11.47 9.57
C MET A 79 -5.91 -12.14 8.23
N ALA A 80 -5.23 -11.71 7.16
CA ALA A 80 -5.40 -12.28 5.82
C ALA A 80 -5.10 -13.79 5.80
N LYS A 81 -4.00 -14.22 6.43
CA LYS A 81 -3.64 -15.65 6.54
C LYS A 81 -4.69 -16.45 7.30
N GLY A 82 -5.22 -15.91 8.41
CA GLY A 82 -6.28 -16.57 9.18
C GLY A 82 -7.56 -16.78 8.36
N ILE A 83 -7.97 -15.77 7.58
CA ILE A 83 -9.13 -15.87 6.70
C ILE A 83 -8.88 -16.86 5.57
N CYS A 84 -7.72 -16.78 4.89
CA CYS A 84 -7.35 -17.72 3.82
C CYS A 84 -7.36 -19.16 4.31
N TYR A 85 -6.78 -19.41 5.47
CA TYR A 85 -6.77 -20.74 6.07
C TYR A 85 -8.18 -21.24 6.43
N GLY A 86 -8.99 -20.38 7.08
CA GLY A 86 -10.34 -20.74 7.52
C GLY A 86 -11.35 -20.94 6.39
N ARG A 87 -11.20 -20.17 5.30
CA ARG A 87 -12.10 -20.21 4.13
C ARG A 87 -11.56 -21.09 2.98
N GLY A 88 -10.32 -21.54 3.04
CA GLY A 88 -9.70 -22.32 1.97
C GLY A 88 -9.43 -21.52 0.69
N VAL A 89 -9.25 -20.19 0.80
CA VAL A 89 -9.06 -19.29 -0.35
C VAL A 89 -7.61 -18.85 -0.51
N LYS A 90 -7.27 -18.26 -1.66
CA LYS A 90 -5.91 -17.85 -1.99
C LYS A 90 -5.48 -16.56 -1.28
N LEU A 91 -4.18 -16.46 -0.96
CA LEU A 91 -3.55 -15.26 -0.43
C LEU A 91 -2.80 -14.51 -1.54
N LEU A 92 -3.00 -13.19 -1.61
CA LEU A 92 -2.32 -12.30 -2.53
C LEU A 92 -1.57 -11.21 -1.75
N ALA A 93 -0.30 -10.99 -2.05
CA ALA A 93 0.46 -9.88 -1.49
C ALA A 93 0.61 -8.76 -2.53
N VAL A 94 0.22 -7.55 -2.17
CA VAL A 94 0.32 -6.35 -3.02
C VAL A 94 1.39 -5.42 -2.45
N PRO A 95 2.43 -5.03 -3.24
CA PRO A 95 3.40 -4.06 -2.77
C PRO A 95 2.76 -2.72 -2.45
N THR A 96 3.05 -2.18 -1.27
CA THR A 96 2.39 -0.95 -0.77
C THR A 96 2.69 0.26 -1.67
N LEU A 97 3.89 0.35 -2.23
CA LEU A 97 4.25 1.47 -3.11
C LEU A 97 3.53 1.40 -4.47
N GLU A 98 3.29 0.20 -5.01
CA GLU A 98 2.44 0.05 -6.19
C GLU A 98 0.99 0.44 -5.86
N LEU A 99 0.47 0.03 -4.69
CA LEU A 99 -0.88 0.39 -4.24
C LEU A 99 -1.07 1.91 -4.16
N LEU A 100 -0.09 2.64 -3.65
CA LEU A 100 -0.12 4.11 -3.62
C LEU A 100 -0.20 4.74 -5.02
N ALA A 101 0.37 4.10 -6.03
CA ALA A 101 0.36 4.64 -7.39
C ALA A 101 -0.98 4.43 -8.12
N VAL A 102 -1.79 3.45 -7.71
CA VAL A 102 -3.07 3.15 -8.36
C VAL A 102 -4.02 4.36 -8.40
N PRO A 103 -4.36 5.03 -7.27
CA PRO A 103 -5.27 6.18 -7.30
C PRO A 103 -4.71 7.35 -8.13
N VAL A 104 -3.40 7.51 -8.18
CA VAL A 104 -2.75 8.53 -9.02
C VAL A 104 -3.01 8.24 -10.49
N LEU A 105 -2.83 7.01 -10.93
CA LEU A 105 -3.07 6.61 -12.32
C LEU A 105 -4.54 6.63 -12.73
N LEU A 106 -5.45 6.41 -11.78
CA LEU A 106 -6.89 6.36 -12.06
C LEU A 106 -7.56 7.74 -12.05
N HIS A 107 -7.03 8.72 -11.30
CA HIS A 107 -7.74 9.98 -11.01
C HIS A 107 -6.98 11.25 -11.41
N HIS A 108 -5.75 11.13 -11.92
CA HIS A 108 -4.92 12.25 -12.35
C HIS A 108 -4.59 12.13 -13.84
N GLU A 109 -5.57 12.49 -14.69
CA GLU A 109 -5.43 12.42 -16.15
C GLU A 109 -4.43 13.43 -16.72
N GLU A 110 -4.11 14.49 -15.95
CA GLU A 110 -3.18 15.55 -16.33
C GLU A 110 -1.70 15.13 -16.29
N ILE A 111 -1.39 13.94 -15.78
CA ILE A 111 0.00 13.45 -15.70
C ILE A 111 0.52 13.13 -17.09
N GLU A 112 1.67 13.72 -17.46
CA GLU A 112 2.31 13.55 -18.78
C GLU A 112 2.72 12.08 -19.01
N GLU A 113 2.71 11.66 -20.27
CA GLU A 113 3.02 10.27 -20.66
C GLU A 113 4.43 9.82 -20.24
N ASN A 114 5.39 10.75 -20.26
CA ASN A 114 6.79 10.49 -19.87
C ASN A 114 7.07 10.72 -18.39
N ALA A 115 6.05 11.02 -17.58
CA ALA A 115 6.21 11.27 -16.17
C ALA A 115 6.63 10.02 -15.40
N LEU A 116 7.42 10.23 -14.34
CA LEU A 116 7.75 9.21 -13.36
C LEU A 116 6.94 9.40 -12.09
N LEU A 117 6.58 8.28 -11.47
CA LEU A 117 5.78 8.19 -10.26
C LEU A 117 6.65 7.74 -9.09
N VAL A 118 6.68 8.53 -8.02
CA VAL A 118 7.50 8.27 -6.84
C VAL A 118 6.61 8.22 -5.59
N PRO A 119 5.98 7.07 -5.30
CA PRO A 119 5.29 6.85 -4.04
C PRO A 119 6.27 6.89 -2.88
N MET A 120 5.89 7.55 -1.78
CA MET A 120 6.70 7.72 -0.59
C MET A 120 5.94 7.35 0.68
N ILE A 121 6.48 6.42 1.45
CA ILE A 121 5.99 6.09 2.79
C ILE A 121 6.95 6.70 3.82
N ASP A 122 6.40 7.39 4.81
CA ASP A 122 7.19 8.01 5.88
C ASP A 122 7.94 6.95 6.73
N ALA A 123 9.27 7.01 6.72
CA ALA A 123 10.16 6.18 7.55
C ALA A 123 10.76 6.95 8.73
N ARG A 124 10.16 8.09 9.08
CA ARG A 124 10.59 9.05 10.13
C ARG A 124 11.81 9.88 9.72
N ARG A 125 12.00 11.02 10.41
CA ARG A 125 13.01 12.03 10.08
C ARG A 125 12.90 12.37 8.57
N MET A 126 14.03 12.60 7.88
CA MET A 126 14.05 12.85 6.42
C MET A 126 14.23 11.55 5.61
N GLU A 127 13.79 10.42 6.15
CA GLU A 127 13.82 9.14 5.47
C GLU A 127 12.43 8.73 4.99
N VAL A 128 12.38 8.13 3.79
CA VAL A 128 11.16 7.57 3.19
C VAL A 128 11.47 6.20 2.59
N TYR A 129 10.47 5.33 2.55
CA TYR A 129 10.50 4.17 1.65
C TYR A 129 9.91 4.60 0.32
N SER A 130 10.65 4.45 -0.75
CA SER A 130 10.23 4.86 -2.07
C SER A 130 10.68 3.89 -3.16
N ALA A 131 10.06 4.00 -4.31
CA ALA A 131 10.46 3.40 -5.58
C ALA A 131 10.21 4.42 -6.69
N VAL A 132 10.70 4.16 -7.89
CA VAL A 132 10.41 4.97 -9.07
C VAL A 132 9.76 4.08 -10.11
N TYR A 133 8.55 4.46 -10.55
CA TYR A 133 7.78 3.74 -11.56
C TYR A 133 7.52 4.63 -12.78
N ASP A 134 7.35 4.01 -13.94
CA ASP A 134 6.70 4.66 -15.07
C ASP A 134 5.15 4.57 -14.93
N ARG A 135 4.41 5.16 -15.86
CA ARG A 135 2.94 5.13 -15.86
C ARG A 135 2.33 3.74 -16.07
N ALA A 136 3.10 2.78 -16.57
CA ALA A 136 2.67 1.39 -16.69
C ALA A 136 2.97 0.56 -15.42
N LEU A 137 3.40 1.22 -14.32
CA LEU A 137 3.90 0.60 -13.08
C LEU A 137 5.08 -0.35 -13.32
N LYS A 138 5.87 -0.09 -14.37
CA LYS A 138 7.14 -0.75 -14.54
C LYS A 138 8.17 -0.07 -13.63
N GLU A 139 8.88 -0.88 -12.88
CA GLU A 139 9.93 -0.40 -11.98
C GLU A 139 11.11 0.18 -12.77
N VAL A 140 11.37 1.48 -12.56
CA VAL A 140 12.55 2.20 -13.06
C VAL A 140 13.66 2.16 -12.03
N ARG A 141 13.30 2.25 -10.74
CA ARG A 141 14.18 2.05 -9.60
C ARG A 141 13.44 1.26 -8.53
N GLY A 142 14.06 0.20 -8.04
CA GLY A 142 13.53 -0.67 -6.99
C GLY A 142 13.32 0.03 -5.65
N ILE A 143 12.63 -0.65 -4.76
CA ILE A 143 12.27 -0.17 -3.42
C ILE A 143 13.54 0.09 -2.61
N GLN A 144 13.65 1.30 -2.04
CA GLN A 144 14.76 1.72 -1.20
C GLN A 144 14.29 2.53 0.01
N ALA A 145 15.15 2.62 1.02
CA ALA A 145 15.01 3.55 2.13
C ALA A 145 15.92 4.76 1.83
N ASP A 146 15.29 5.83 1.36
CA ASP A 146 16.00 7.04 0.95
C ASP A 146 16.08 8.05 2.11
N VAL A 147 17.29 8.46 2.49
CA VAL A 147 17.48 9.69 3.26
C VAL A 147 17.52 10.83 2.25
N VAL A 148 16.41 11.55 2.15
CA VAL A 148 16.18 12.52 1.08
C VAL A 148 17.05 13.75 1.25
N ASP A 149 17.83 14.07 0.22
CA ASP A 149 18.55 15.30 0.03
C ASP A 149 18.25 15.94 -1.34
N LYS A 150 18.87 17.07 -1.64
CA LYS A 150 18.66 17.80 -2.91
C LYS A 150 19.09 17.04 -4.18
N ASN A 151 19.84 15.94 -4.04
CA ASN A 151 20.37 15.17 -5.15
C ASN A 151 19.67 13.83 -5.33
N THR A 152 18.90 13.37 -4.32
CA THR A 152 18.36 12.02 -4.25
C THR A 152 17.56 11.61 -5.49
N TYR A 153 16.80 12.52 -6.10
CA TYR A 153 16.00 12.25 -7.32
C TYR A 153 16.47 13.09 -8.52
N LYS A 154 17.64 13.75 -8.43
CA LYS A 154 18.10 14.70 -9.45
C LYS A 154 18.18 14.09 -10.85
N GLU A 155 18.67 12.86 -10.98
CA GLU A 155 18.80 12.19 -12.27
C GLU A 155 17.46 11.99 -13.00
N TYR A 156 16.37 11.81 -12.26
CA TYR A 156 15.01 11.67 -12.81
C TYR A 156 14.43 13.03 -13.15
N LEU A 157 14.59 13.99 -12.26
CA LEU A 157 14.08 15.36 -12.40
C LEU A 157 14.73 16.11 -13.58
N ASP A 158 16.00 15.85 -13.85
CA ASP A 158 16.71 16.43 -15.01
C ASP A 158 16.17 15.89 -16.35
N ARG A 159 15.46 14.73 -16.35
CA ARG A 159 14.91 14.09 -17.56
C ARG A 159 13.48 14.43 -17.87
N GLY A 160 12.69 14.84 -16.87
CA GLY A 160 11.28 15.15 -17.07
C GLY A 160 10.47 15.27 -15.77
N PRO A 161 9.14 15.35 -15.87
CA PRO A 161 8.26 15.51 -14.73
C PRO A 161 8.28 14.28 -13.83
N VAL A 162 8.34 14.52 -12.51
CA VAL A 162 8.33 13.50 -11.46
C VAL A 162 7.25 13.85 -10.45
N TYR A 163 6.32 12.94 -10.23
CA TYR A 163 5.22 13.10 -9.31
C TYR A 163 5.48 12.36 -8.00
N PHE A 164 5.54 13.11 -6.91
CA PHE A 164 5.75 12.61 -5.55
C PHE A 164 4.42 12.57 -4.80
N PHE A 165 4.11 11.47 -4.13
CA PHE A 165 2.86 11.29 -3.38
C PHE A 165 3.01 10.26 -2.27
N GLY A 166 1.97 10.17 -1.41
CA GLY A 166 1.99 9.34 -0.21
C GLY A 166 2.37 10.13 1.04
N ASN A 167 2.22 9.53 2.20
CA ASN A 167 2.39 10.22 3.50
C ASN A 167 3.84 10.63 3.83
N GLY A 168 4.81 10.19 3.05
CA GLY A 168 6.23 10.61 3.16
C GLY A 168 6.60 11.76 2.23
N ALA A 169 5.76 12.11 1.23
CA ALA A 169 6.15 13.01 0.15
C ALA A 169 6.22 14.49 0.61
N GLU A 170 5.21 14.97 1.34
CA GLU A 170 5.08 16.41 1.65
C GLU A 170 6.31 16.96 2.38
N LYS A 171 6.85 16.24 3.37
CA LYS A 171 8.06 16.67 4.10
C LYS A 171 9.32 16.75 3.21
N CYS A 172 9.36 15.99 2.11
CA CYS A 172 10.51 15.93 1.21
C CYS A 172 10.52 17.11 0.22
N MET A 173 9.37 17.70 -0.08
CA MET A 173 9.26 18.78 -1.06
C MET A 173 9.98 20.08 -0.65
N GLU A 174 10.22 20.29 0.65
CA GLU A 174 11.03 21.41 1.13
C GLU A 174 12.51 21.28 0.69
N ILE A 175 12.96 20.03 0.47
CA ILE A 175 14.34 19.73 0.07
C ILE A 175 14.42 19.50 -1.45
N ILE A 176 13.40 18.81 -2.02
CA ILE A 176 13.31 18.55 -3.46
C ILE A 176 12.74 19.81 -4.15
N ASN A 177 13.63 20.79 -4.38
CA ASN A 177 13.28 22.05 -5.06
C ASN A 177 13.71 21.99 -6.52
N HIS A 178 12.81 21.54 -7.40
CA HIS A 178 13.08 21.42 -8.83
C HIS A 178 11.81 21.73 -9.64
N PRO A 179 11.88 22.40 -10.82
CA PRO A 179 10.70 22.74 -11.63
C PRO A 179 9.90 21.52 -12.10
N ASN A 180 10.53 20.37 -12.28
CA ASN A 180 9.89 19.12 -12.67
C ASN A 180 9.42 18.27 -11.48
N ALA A 181 9.53 18.78 -10.24
CA ALA A 181 9.04 18.08 -9.05
C ALA A 181 7.60 18.51 -8.74
N HIS A 182 6.67 17.56 -8.82
CA HIS A 182 5.24 17.79 -8.59
C HIS A 182 4.77 16.99 -7.39
N LEU A 183 4.05 17.64 -6.46
CA LEU A 183 3.45 16.97 -5.29
C LEU A 183 1.97 16.70 -5.53
N ILE A 184 1.55 15.45 -5.39
CA ILE A 184 0.13 15.09 -5.30
C ILE A 184 -0.19 14.80 -3.83
N LYS A 185 -1.06 15.61 -3.24
CA LYS A 185 -1.48 15.48 -1.84
C LYS A 185 -2.66 14.52 -1.68
N GLY A 186 -2.83 13.99 -0.45
CA GLY A 186 -4.01 13.20 -0.09
C GLY A 186 -4.03 11.79 -0.67
N ILE A 187 -2.88 11.27 -1.10
CA ILE A 187 -2.76 9.89 -1.57
C ILE A 187 -2.38 9.00 -0.40
N ASP A 188 -3.26 8.07 -0.07
CA ASP A 188 -3.07 7.05 0.96
C ASP A 188 -3.15 5.63 0.37
N ALA A 189 -2.45 4.68 1.01
CA ALA A 189 -2.62 3.27 0.71
C ALA A 189 -3.97 2.81 1.26
N LEU A 190 -4.91 2.53 0.38
CA LEU A 190 -6.28 2.14 0.73
C LEU A 190 -6.67 0.82 0.09
N ALA A 191 -7.28 -0.06 0.86
CA ALA A 191 -7.74 -1.37 0.41
C ALA A 191 -8.65 -1.28 -0.83
N LYS A 192 -9.49 -0.25 -0.92
CA LYS A 192 -10.38 -0.02 -2.08
C LYS A 192 -9.66 0.18 -3.41
N ASN A 193 -8.39 0.60 -3.37
CA ASN A 193 -7.57 0.82 -4.57
C ASN A 193 -6.73 -0.42 -4.93
N MET A 194 -6.84 -1.52 -4.17
CA MET A 194 -5.99 -2.70 -4.34
C MET A 194 -6.44 -3.60 -5.51
N PHE A 195 -7.71 -3.54 -5.88
CA PHE A 195 -8.31 -4.49 -6.83
C PHE A 195 -7.58 -4.61 -8.17
N PRO A 196 -7.06 -3.55 -8.84
CA PRO A 196 -6.41 -3.73 -10.14
C PRO A 196 -5.13 -4.57 -10.02
N LEU A 197 -4.40 -4.39 -8.90
CA LEU A 197 -3.19 -5.14 -8.61
C LEU A 197 -3.49 -6.58 -8.18
N ALA A 198 -4.56 -6.79 -7.42
CA ALA A 198 -5.00 -8.11 -6.99
C ALA A 198 -5.49 -8.94 -8.18
N GLU A 199 -6.32 -8.37 -9.07
CA GLU A 199 -6.76 -9.04 -10.31
C GLU A 199 -5.58 -9.40 -11.21
N LYS A 200 -4.62 -8.50 -11.39
CA LYS A 200 -3.37 -8.77 -12.13
C LYS A 200 -2.63 -9.97 -11.54
N ARG A 201 -2.57 -10.10 -10.20
CA ARG A 201 -1.91 -11.23 -9.54
C ARG A 201 -2.66 -12.54 -9.71
N ILE A 202 -3.99 -12.52 -9.65
CA ILE A 202 -4.82 -13.68 -9.95
C ILE A 202 -4.58 -14.15 -11.39
N ALA A 203 -4.61 -13.23 -12.36
CA ALA A 203 -4.38 -13.55 -13.77
C ALA A 203 -2.98 -14.11 -14.04
N GLN A 204 -2.00 -13.76 -13.21
CA GLN A 204 -0.62 -14.26 -13.27
C GLN A 204 -0.37 -15.49 -12.38
N GLU A 205 -1.39 -15.99 -11.69
CA GLU A 205 -1.30 -17.10 -10.71
C GLU A 205 -0.24 -16.84 -9.60
N LYS A 206 -0.02 -15.55 -9.25
CA LYS A 206 0.93 -15.14 -8.22
C LYS A 206 0.28 -15.17 -6.84
N PHE A 207 0.16 -16.37 -6.30
CA PHE A 207 -0.38 -16.60 -4.96
C PHE A 207 0.76 -16.81 -3.97
N GLU A 208 0.52 -16.36 -2.73
CA GLU A 208 1.44 -16.55 -1.62
C GLU A 208 1.12 -17.86 -0.86
N ASP A 209 2.14 -18.46 -0.28
CA ASP A 209 1.95 -19.58 0.64
C ASP A 209 1.39 -19.07 1.97
N VAL A 210 0.18 -19.51 2.32
CA VAL A 210 -0.52 -19.08 3.54
C VAL A 210 0.28 -19.38 4.81
N ALA A 211 1.04 -20.48 4.85
CA ALA A 211 1.83 -20.84 6.03
C ALA A 211 3.13 -20.02 6.14
N TYR A 212 3.83 -19.82 5.01
CA TYR A 212 5.20 -19.28 5.01
C TYR A 212 5.33 -17.83 4.57
N PHE A 213 4.29 -17.22 3.97
CA PHE A 213 4.36 -15.82 3.58
C PHE A 213 4.69 -14.92 4.78
N VAL A 214 5.64 -14.01 4.57
CA VAL A 214 6.00 -12.94 5.52
C VAL A 214 6.00 -11.60 4.79
N PRO A 215 5.61 -10.50 5.46
CA PRO A 215 5.70 -9.18 4.86
C PRO A 215 7.13 -8.81 4.47
N PHE A 216 7.26 -7.97 3.46
CA PHE A 216 8.53 -7.38 3.07
C PHE A 216 8.92 -6.26 4.05
N TYR A 217 9.85 -6.56 4.94
CA TYR A 217 10.43 -5.60 5.87
C TYR A 217 11.70 -5.01 5.26
N LEU A 218 11.62 -3.77 4.78
CA LEU A 218 12.78 -3.08 4.17
C LEU A 218 13.87 -2.77 5.20
N LYS A 219 13.51 -2.64 6.47
CA LYS A 219 14.44 -2.46 7.59
C LYS A 219 14.12 -3.43 8.73
N ASP A 220 15.17 -3.86 9.43
CA ASP A 220 15.02 -4.63 10.65
C ASP A 220 14.32 -3.82 11.74
N PHE A 221 13.57 -4.52 12.57
CA PHE A 221 12.91 -3.90 13.72
C PHE A 221 13.95 -3.51 14.79
N VAL A 222 14.11 -2.20 15.01
CA VAL A 222 14.90 -1.66 16.11
C VAL A 222 13.97 -1.29 17.25
N ALA A 223 13.97 -2.11 18.31
CA ALA A 223 13.23 -1.81 19.53
C ALA A 223 13.78 -0.52 20.19
N LYS A 224 12.87 0.39 20.59
CA LYS A 224 13.27 1.49 21.48
C LYS A 224 13.64 0.89 22.84
N GLN A 225 14.85 1.17 23.34
CA GLN A 225 15.16 0.88 24.72
C GLN A 225 14.19 1.63 25.63
N ALA A 226 13.54 0.89 26.54
CA ALA A 226 12.71 1.52 27.57
C ALA A 226 13.58 2.49 28.39
N LYS A 227 13.08 3.71 28.62
CA LYS A 227 13.74 4.60 29.60
C LYS A 227 13.68 3.90 30.97
N PRO A 228 14.79 3.88 31.73
CA PRO A 228 14.71 3.37 33.10
C PRO A 228 13.62 4.13 33.86
N LEU A 229 12.73 3.40 34.50
CA LEU A 229 11.81 3.97 35.48
C LEU A 229 12.67 4.39 36.68
N LEU A 230 12.89 5.69 36.88
CA LEU A 230 13.45 6.27 38.11
C LEU A 230 12.38 6.28 39.18
#